data_78556a52577471b06062c058ee65ed33
#
_entry.id   78556a52577471b06062c058ee65ed33
#
_cell.length_a   1.000
_cell.length_b   1.000
_cell.length_c   1.000
_cell.angle_alpha   90.00
_cell.angle_beta   90.00
_cell.angle_gamma   90.00
#
_symmetry.space_group_name_H-M   'P 1'
#
loop_
_entity.id
_entity.type
_entity.pdbx_description
1 polymer ?
#
loop_
_entity_poly.entity_id
_entity_poly.type
_entity_poly.pdbx_seq_one_letter_code
_entity_poly.pdbx_strand_id
1 'polypeptide(L)'
;INAKGKEITSNSLSIKVLPEDRASSAVQNGDSRQHSNTSANISNDDLFMRATLSKTKVYEQEAVLLTYKVYSAVNLTNLSFPTPELKGFNIQEVELPQEKQFELEHYNGRNYNTIVWRQFVLFPQQSGKLEIPSLDFEAVVAVQNRRSVDPFEMMFSGFSGYVEVKKVLKTKPLSLEVEKLPFGKPADYSGGAGEFTIGSTINNTKL
;
A
#
# COMPACT_ATOMS: atom_id res chain seq x y z
N ILE A 1 30.03 -50.01 -13.66
CA ILE A 1 29.96 -51.14 -12.74
C ILE A 1 29.23 -52.29 -13.45
N ASN A 2 29.87 -53.41 -13.49
CA ASN A 2 29.33 -54.62 -14.15
C ASN A 2 28.56 -55.45 -13.13
N ALA A 3 27.25 -55.60 -13.29
CA ALA A 3 26.45 -56.45 -12.45
C ALA A 3 25.62 -57.44 -13.34
N LYS A 4 25.89 -58.74 -13.17
CA LYS A 4 25.20 -59.84 -13.91
C LYS A 4 25.24 -59.72 -15.45
N GLY A 5 26.42 -59.31 -16.01
CA GLY A 5 26.59 -59.21 -17.47
C GLY A 5 25.91 -58.01 -18.15
N LYS A 6 25.36 -57.05 -17.39
CA LYS A 6 24.81 -55.80 -17.90
C LYS A 6 25.69 -54.63 -17.44
N GLU A 7 26.13 -53.83 -18.38
CA GLU A 7 26.86 -52.58 -18.08
C GLU A 7 25.87 -51.51 -17.64
N ILE A 8 26.01 -50.99 -16.44
CA ILE A 8 25.21 -49.92 -15.90
C ILE A 8 26.07 -48.65 -15.81
N THR A 9 25.79 -47.67 -16.63
CA THR A 9 26.41 -46.34 -16.61
C THR A 9 25.55 -45.37 -15.82
N SER A 10 26.12 -44.62 -14.88
CA SER A 10 25.47 -43.57 -14.17
C SER A 10 25.49 -42.27 -14.99
N ASN A 11 24.61 -41.34 -14.66
CA ASN A 11 24.62 -40.00 -15.24
C ASN A 11 25.94 -39.28 -15.01
N SER A 12 26.43 -38.54 -16.00
CA SER A 12 27.61 -37.70 -15.81
C SER A 12 27.24 -36.50 -14.93
N LEU A 13 27.97 -36.33 -13.84
CA LEU A 13 27.90 -35.17 -12.95
C LEU A 13 29.03 -34.20 -13.32
N SER A 14 28.72 -32.97 -13.69
CA SER A 14 29.72 -31.94 -13.88
C SER A 14 29.72 -30.97 -12.69
N ILE A 15 30.88 -30.82 -12.05
CA ILE A 15 31.09 -29.85 -10.98
C ILE A 15 31.87 -28.68 -11.56
N LYS A 16 31.29 -27.48 -11.51
CA LYS A 16 31.95 -26.24 -11.89
C LYS A 16 32.61 -25.65 -10.67
N VAL A 17 33.95 -25.66 -10.61
CA VAL A 17 34.72 -25.00 -9.57
C VAL A 17 34.85 -23.52 -9.94
N LEU A 18 34.39 -22.64 -9.05
CA LEU A 18 34.52 -21.19 -9.18
C LEU A 18 35.79 -20.71 -8.49
N PRO A 19 36.44 -19.63 -8.98
CA PRO A 19 37.57 -18.97 -8.28
C PRO A 19 37.15 -18.52 -6.87
N GLU A 20 38.13 -18.45 -5.94
CA GLU A 20 37.89 -18.15 -4.52
C GLU A 20 37.06 -16.87 -4.27
N ASP A 21 37.29 -15.83 -5.04
CA ASP A 21 36.57 -14.52 -4.91
C ASP A 21 35.06 -14.61 -5.25
N ARG A 22 34.65 -15.65 -5.99
CA ARG A 22 33.23 -15.92 -6.29
C ARG A 22 32.62 -17.00 -5.42
N ALA A 23 33.45 -17.82 -4.76
CA ALA A 23 32.98 -18.81 -3.81
C ALA A 23 32.47 -18.16 -2.51
N SER A 24 33.12 -17.09 -2.04
CA SER A 24 32.68 -16.33 -0.86
C SER A 24 31.31 -15.63 -1.07
N SER A 25 31.05 -15.16 -2.28
CA SER A 25 29.72 -14.58 -2.62
C SER A 25 28.60 -15.62 -2.81
N ALA A 26 28.97 -16.87 -3.12
CA ALA A 26 27.97 -17.94 -3.26
C ALA A 26 27.58 -18.59 -1.92
N VAL A 27 28.51 -18.56 -0.92
CA VAL A 27 28.25 -19.10 0.42
C VAL A 27 27.47 -18.10 1.31
N GLN A 28 27.62 -16.78 1.08
CA GLN A 28 26.82 -15.76 1.77
C GLN A 28 25.35 -15.69 1.30
N ASN A 29 25.02 -16.31 0.15
CA ASN A 29 23.65 -16.44 -0.34
C ASN A 29 22.95 -17.74 0.10
N GLY A 30 23.54 -18.51 0.99
CA GLY A 30 23.01 -19.80 1.45
C GLY A 30 21.91 -19.72 2.50
N ASP A 31 21.62 -18.54 3.06
CA ASP A 31 20.59 -18.38 4.10
C ASP A 31 19.58 -17.24 3.84
N SER A 32 19.62 -16.64 2.68
CA SER A 32 18.46 -15.93 2.16
C SER A 32 17.61 -16.96 1.46
N ARG A 33 16.48 -17.29 2.08
CA ARG A 33 15.35 -17.95 1.42
C ARG A 33 15.22 -17.32 0.04
N GLN A 34 15.68 -18.06 -0.98
CA GLN A 34 15.49 -17.68 -2.37
C GLN A 34 13.99 -17.43 -2.53
N HIS A 35 13.63 -16.15 -2.53
CA HIS A 35 12.37 -15.75 -3.11
C HIS A 35 12.50 -16.13 -4.57
N SER A 36 12.12 -17.38 -4.88
CA SER A 36 12.02 -17.83 -6.25
C SER A 36 11.14 -16.80 -6.95
N ASN A 37 11.72 -16.10 -7.94
CA ASN A 37 11.03 -15.21 -8.85
C ASN A 37 9.95 -16.00 -9.58
N THR A 38 8.90 -16.36 -8.87
CA THR A 38 7.60 -16.64 -9.46
C THR A 38 7.08 -15.27 -9.81
N SER A 39 7.40 -14.80 -11.02
CA SER A 39 6.87 -13.57 -11.59
C SER A 39 5.38 -13.76 -11.85
N ALA A 40 4.59 -13.81 -10.79
CA ALA A 40 3.21 -13.43 -10.88
C ALA A 40 3.25 -11.91 -11.11
N ASN A 41 3.21 -11.53 -12.38
CA ASN A 41 3.29 -10.13 -12.78
C ASN A 41 1.97 -9.47 -12.40
N ILE A 42 1.88 -9.00 -11.14
CA ILE A 42 0.72 -8.25 -10.65
C ILE A 42 0.74 -6.91 -11.37
N SER A 43 -0.19 -6.69 -12.29
CA SER A 43 -0.27 -5.46 -13.05
C SER A 43 -0.68 -4.27 -12.16
N ASN A 44 -0.45 -3.05 -12.62
CA ASN A 44 -0.91 -1.85 -11.92
C ASN A 44 -2.44 -1.74 -11.96
N ASP A 45 -3.11 -2.47 -12.85
CA ASP A 45 -4.56 -2.57 -12.91
C ASP A 45 -5.12 -3.62 -11.95
N ASP A 46 -4.29 -4.54 -11.42
CA ASP A 46 -4.73 -5.54 -10.45
C ASP A 46 -4.72 -5.00 -9.00
N LEU A 47 -3.80 -4.09 -8.71
CA LEU A 47 -3.62 -3.53 -7.38
C LEU A 47 -3.02 -2.12 -7.49
N PHE A 48 -3.74 -1.13 -6.97
CA PHE A 48 -3.29 0.26 -6.94
C PHE A 48 -3.88 1.04 -5.76
N MET A 49 -3.23 2.17 -5.46
CA MET A 49 -3.64 3.12 -4.44
C MET A 49 -4.11 4.42 -5.11
N ARG A 50 -5.23 4.97 -4.66
CA ARG A 50 -5.69 6.31 -5.04
C ARG A 50 -5.66 7.23 -3.84
N ALA A 51 -5.08 8.41 -4.05
CA ALA A 51 -5.23 9.55 -3.16
C ALA A 51 -6.30 10.48 -3.77
N THR A 52 -7.20 10.98 -2.95
CA THR A 52 -8.26 11.92 -3.36
C THR A 52 -8.46 13.00 -2.32
N LEU A 53 -8.79 14.21 -2.77
CA LEU A 53 -9.20 15.32 -1.92
C LEU A 53 -10.72 15.52 -2.01
N SER A 54 -11.34 15.91 -0.90
CA SER A 54 -12.77 16.24 -0.89
C SER A 54 -13.08 17.52 -1.67
N LYS A 55 -12.10 18.46 -1.72
CA LYS A 55 -12.17 19.73 -2.46
C LYS A 55 -10.82 19.98 -3.13
N THR A 56 -10.82 20.64 -4.28
CA THR A 56 -9.61 21.03 -5.00
C THR A 56 -9.29 22.51 -4.85
N LYS A 57 -10.25 23.30 -4.31
CA LYS A 57 -10.14 24.72 -4.06
C LYS A 57 -10.79 25.05 -2.72
N VAL A 58 -10.08 25.77 -1.87
CA VAL A 58 -10.50 26.11 -0.50
C VAL A 58 -9.88 27.43 -0.06
N TYR A 59 -10.35 27.97 1.07
CA TYR A 59 -9.71 29.08 1.76
C TYR A 59 -8.59 28.62 2.71
N GLU A 60 -7.73 29.55 3.10
CA GLU A 60 -6.77 29.30 4.20
C GLU A 60 -7.53 28.81 5.44
N GLN A 61 -7.00 27.77 6.13
CA GLN A 61 -7.57 27.14 7.33
C GLN A 61 -8.87 26.36 7.09
N GLU A 62 -9.38 26.28 5.85
CA GLU A 62 -10.54 25.45 5.53
C GLU A 62 -10.15 23.96 5.51
N ALA A 63 -10.98 23.15 6.17
CA ALA A 63 -10.74 21.71 6.27
C ALA A 63 -10.93 21.00 4.92
N VAL A 64 -9.96 20.17 4.52
CA VAL A 64 -9.99 19.32 3.33
C VAL A 64 -9.70 17.89 3.75
N LEU A 65 -10.54 16.95 3.34
CA LEU A 65 -10.32 15.53 3.61
C LEU A 65 -9.43 14.92 2.51
N LEU A 66 -8.28 14.38 2.91
CA LEU A 66 -7.40 13.57 2.07
C LEU A 66 -7.66 12.10 2.38
N THR A 67 -8.04 11.33 1.37
CA THR A 67 -8.35 9.90 1.50
C THR A 67 -7.39 9.07 0.66
N TYR A 68 -6.77 8.07 1.28
CA TYR A 68 -6.01 7.02 0.60
C TYR A 68 -6.87 5.76 0.56
N LYS A 69 -7.25 5.34 -0.66
CA LYS A 69 -8.12 4.18 -0.89
C LYS A 69 -7.38 3.15 -1.76
N VAL A 70 -7.38 1.90 -1.32
CA VAL A 70 -6.82 0.76 -2.05
C VAL A 70 -7.87 0.15 -2.94
N TYR A 71 -7.46 -0.22 -4.14
CA TYR A 71 -8.25 -1.00 -5.11
C TYR A 71 -7.49 -2.29 -5.41
N SER A 72 -8.08 -3.42 -5.08
CA SER A 72 -7.46 -4.73 -5.25
C SER A 72 -8.37 -5.71 -5.97
N ALA A 73 -7.88 -6.31 -7.05
CA ALA A 73 -8.45 -7.48 -7.70
C ALA A 73 -7.70 -8.77 -7.35
N VAL A 74 -6.73 -8.67 -6.41
CA VAL A 74 -5.88 -9.77 -5.95
C VAL A 74 -5.94 -9.90 -4.44
N ASN A 75 -5.41 -10.98 -3.87
CA ASN A 75 -5.43 -11.22 -2.43
C ASN A 75 -4.33 -10.41 -1.73
N LEU A 76 -4.66 -9.19 -1.29
CA LEU A 76 -3.79 -8.30 -0.52
C LEU A 76 -3.71 -8.80 0.93
N THR A 77 -2.51 -9.14 1.42
CA THR A 77 -2.28 -9.64 2.78
C THR A 77 -1.70 -8.58 3.71
N ASN A 78 -0.89 -7.67 3.18
CA ASN A 78 -0.30 -6.60 3.97
C ASN A 78 -0.10 -5.33 3.13
N LEU A 79 -0.15 -4.18 3.80
CA LEU A 79 0.13 -2.89 3.19
C LEU A 79 0.78 -1.97 4.22
N SER A 80 2.00 -1.54 3.94
CA SER A 80 2.69 -0.52 4.73
C SER A 80 2.18 0.87 4.37
N PHE A 81 2.24 1.78 5.32
CA PHE A 81 1.88 3.18 5.12
C PHE A 81 3.03 4.09 5.57
N PRO A 82 3.70 4.80 4.65
CA PRO A 82 4.68 5.81 5.02
C PRO A 82 3.95 7.04 5.59
N THR A 83 4.50 7.66 6.62
CA THR A 83 3.95 8.91 7.14
C THR A 83 4.12 10.03 6.12
N PRO A 84 3.04 10.69 5.67
CA PRO A 84 3.16 11.76 4.69
C PRO A 84 3.75 13.03 5.32
N GLU A 85 4.73 13.61 4.67
CA GLU A 85 5.22 14.95 4.99
C GLU A 85 4.54 15.96 4.06
N LEU A 86 3.56 16.71 4.58
CA LEU A 86 2.78 17.69 3.81
C LEU A 86 3.15 19.09 4.25
N LYS A 87 4.03 19.74 3.49
CA LYS A 87 4.46 21.12 3.77
C LYS A 87 3.31 22.10 3.52
N GLY A 88 3.13 23.03 4.43
CA GLY A 88 2.09 24.06 4.33
C GLY A 88 0.71 23.62 4.83
N PHE A 89 0.61 22.46 5.46
CA PHE A 89 -0.61 21.94 6.07
C PHE A 89 -0.43 21.66 7.56
N ASN A 90 -1.45 21.92 8.35
CA ASN A 90 -1.67 21.25 9.62
C ASN A 90 -2.48 19.98 9.31
N ILE A 91 -2.10 18.84 9.90
CA ILE A 91 -2.63 17.52 9.54
C ILE A 91 -3.21 16.87 10.79
N GLN A 92 -4.44 16.38 10.66
CA GLN A 92 -5.09 15.57 11.67
C GLN A 92 -5.49 14.23 11.06
N GLU A 93 -5.01 13.11 11.60
CA GLU A 93 -5.44 11.79 11.17
C GLU A 93 -6.86 11.50 11.67
N VAL A 94 -7.69 10.96 10.78
CA VAL A 94 -9.05 10.52 11.11
C VAL A 94 -8.98 9.08 11.59
N GLU A 95 -9.49 8.81 12.78
CA GLU A 95 -9.60 7.46 13.29
C GLU A 95 -10.59 6.65 12.44
N LEU A 96 -10.11 5.60 11.82
CA LEU A 96 -10.90 4.65 11.06
C LEU A 96 -11.20 3.41 11.92
N PRO A 97 -12.32 2.70 11.65
CA PRO A 97 -12.62 1.44 12.34
C PRO A 97 -11.43 0.47 12.27
N GLN A 98 -11.15 -0.20 13.39
CA GLN A 98 -10.05 -1.19 13.47
C GLN A 98 -10.32 -2.39 12.56
N GLU A 99 -11.57 -2.84 12.52
CA GLU A 99 -11.99 -3.87 11.56
C GLU A 99 -12.28 -3.22 10.22
N LYS A 100 -11.32 -3.35 9.33
CA LYS A 100 -11.44 -2.85 7.97
C LYS A 100 -12.18 -3.87 7.12
N GLN A 101 -13.33 -3.49 6.61
CA GLN A 101 -14.12 -4.30 5.69
C GLN A 101 -13.86 -3.88 4.26
N PHE A 102 -13.67 -4.86 3.38
CA PHE A 102 -13.59 -4.60 1.95
C PHE A 102 -14.98 -4.38 1.38
N GLU A 103 -15.10 -3.34 0.55
CA GLU A 103 -16.30 -3.04 -0.23
C GLU A 103 -16.04 -3.40 -1.70
N LEU A 104 -17.05 -3.94 -2.38
CA LEU A 104 -16.97 -4.19 -3.82
C LEU A 104 -17.33 -2.90 -4.57
N GLU A 105 -16.41 -2.39 -5.36
CA GLU A 105 -16.60 -1.18 -6.17
C GLU A 105 -16.28 -1.45 -7.64
N HIS A 106 -17.14 -0.94 -8.52
CA HIS A 106 -16.90 -0.97 -9.95
C HIS A 106 -16.14 0.30 -10.38
N TYR A 107 -14.93 0.13 -10.90
CA TYR A 107 -14.07 1.22 -11.33
C TYR A 107 -13.40 0.90 -12.67
N ASN A 108 -13.49 1.82 -13.64
CA ASN A 108 -12.92 1.67 -14.99
C ASN A 108 -13.27 0.33 -15.68
N GLY A 109 -14.53 -0.11 -15.58
CA GLY A 109 -14.98 -1.34 -16.25
C GLY A 109 -14.63 -2.64 -15.53
N ARG A 110 -14.06 -2.59 -14.32
CA ARG A 110 -13.64 -3.75 -13.54
C ARG A 110 -14.09 -3.63 -12.08
N ASN A 111 -14.38 -4.77 -11.45
CA ASN A 111 -14.72 -4.84 -10.03
C ASN A 111 -13.44 -4.99 -9.18
N TYR A 112 -13.39 -4.25 -8.08
CA TYR A 112 -12.31 -4.28 -7.11
C TYR A 112 -12.85 -4.44 -5.69
N ASN A 113 -12.13 -5.15 -4.87
CA ASN A 113 -12.26 -5.03 -3.43
C ASN A 113 -11.54 -3.75 -3.01
N THR A 114 -12.28 -2.82 -2.42
CA THR A 114 -11.75 -1.51 -2.03
C THR A 114 -11.79 -1.32 -0.53
N ILE A 115 -10.86 -0.54 -0.01
CA ILE A 115 -10.82 -0.18 1.39
C ILE A 115 -10.20 1.21 1.57
N VAL A 116 -10.81 2.02 2.41
CA VAL A 116 -10.20 3.27 2.88
C VAL A 116 -9.09 2.90 3.86
N TRP A 117 -7.85 3.13 3.43
CA TRP A 117 -6.68 2.73 4.21
C TRP A 117 -6.30 3.75 5.27
N ARG A 118 -6.26 5.05 4.89
CA ARG A 118 -6.02 6.18 5.78
C ARG A 118 -6.80 7.40 5.33
N GLN A 119 -7.18 8.24 6.29
CA GLN A 119 -7.78 9.54 6.04
C GLN A 119 -7.14 10.60 6.91
N PHE A 120 -6.99 11.79 6.36
CA PHE A 120 -6.44 12.95 7.05
C PHE A 120 -7.32 14.17 6.77
N VAL A 121 -7.58 14.95 7.79
CA VAL A 121 -8.08 16.32 7.62
C VAL A 121 -6.88 17.23 7.50
N LEU A 122 -6.80 17.96 6.41
CA LEU A 122 -5.74 18.91 6.10
C LEU A 122 -6.28 20.32 6.28
N PHE A 123 -5.53 21.17 6.98
CA PHE A 123 -5.81 22.60 7.14
C PHE A 123 -4.66 23.39 6.49
N PRO A 124 -4.86 23.97 5.29
CA PRO A 124 -3.81 24.75 4.62
C PRO A 124 -3.48 25.99 5.42
N GLN A 125 -2.16 26.25 5.63
CA GLN A 125 -1.66 27.34 6.46
C GLN A 125 -1.30 28.60 5.67
N GLN A 126 -1.29 28.49 4.35
CA GLN A 126 -0.92 29.58 3.44
C GLN A 126 -1.73 29.50 2.15
N SER A 127 -1.96 30.68 1.53
CA SER A 127 -2.60 30.75 0.22
C SER A 127 -1.64 30.39 -0.90
N GLY A 128 -2.19 30.06 -2.06
CA GLY A 128 -1.47 29.65 -3.25
C GLY A 128 -1.72 28.19 -3.61
N LYS A 129 -0.91 27.67 -4.51
CA LYS A 129 -0.99 26.26 -4.92
C LYS A 129 -0.13 25.42 -3.98
N LEU A 130 -0.79 24.56 -3.19
CA LEU A 130 -0.12 23.59 -2.33
C LEU A 130 -0.12 22.21 -3.00
N GLU A 131 0.99 21.50 -2.88
CA GLU A 131 1.16 20.18 -3.48
C GLU A 131 1.21 19.09 -2.42
N ILE A 132 0.49 18.00 -2.69
CA ILE A 132 0.53 16.76 -1.94
C ILE A 132 1.35 15.79 -2.79
N PRO A 133 2.57 15.42 -2.36
CA PRO A 133 3.45 14.59 -3.15
C PRO A 133 2.89 13.18 -3.35
N SER A 134 3.39 12.49 -4.36
CA SER A 134 3.11 11.07 -4.49
C SER A 134 3.78 10.30 -3.34
N LEU A 135 3.10 9.25 -2.83
CA LEU A 135 3.62 8.36 -1.81
C LEU A 135 3.78 6.96 -2.39
N ASP A 136 4.82 6.26 -1.94
CA ASP A 136 5.10 4.88 -2.29
C ASP A 136 4.72 3.98 -1.11
N PHE A 137 3.91 2.95 -1.38
CA PHE A 137 3.40 1.99 -0.40
C PHE A 137 3.91 0.60 -0.74
N GLU A 138 4.40 -0.16 0.24
CA GLU A 138 4.74 -1.56 0.03
C GLU A 138 3.52 -2.44 0.33
N ALA A 139 3.04 -3.12 -0.71
CA ALA A 139 1.98 -4.11 -0.63
C ALA A 139 2.56 -5.52 -0.68
N VAL A 140 1.96 -6.44 0.09
CA VAL A 140 2.23 -7.88 0.02
C VAL A 140 0.98 -8.56 -0.46
N VAL A 141 1.11 -9.37 -1.51
CA VAL A 141 0.01 -10.07 -2.17
C VAL A 141 0.26 -11.56 -2.13
N ALA A 142 -0.71 -12.34 -1.68
CA ALA A 142 -0.68 -13.79 -1.78
C ALA A 142 -1.13 -14.24 -3.17
N VAL A 143 -0.24 -14.88 -3.91
CA VAL A 143 -0.53 -15.45 -5.24
C VAL A 143 -0.42 -16.96 -5.20
N GLN A 144 -1.33 -17.63 -5.90
CA GLN A 144 -1.29 -19.08 -5.97
C GLN A 144 -0.04 -19.54 -6.75
N ASN A 145 0.75 -20.39 -6.14
CA ASN A 145 1.89 -21.02 -6.81
C ASN A 145 1.38 -22.08 -7.80
N ARG A 146 1.49 -21.79 -9.11
CA ARG A 146 1.06 -22.71 -10.18
C ARG A 146 2.12 -23.76 -10.54
N ARG A 147 3.25 -23.82 -9.83
CA ARG A 147 4.17 -24.95 -10.02
C ARG A 147 3.48 -26.22 -9.52
N SER A 148 3.54 -27.28 -10.31
CA SER A 148 3.13 -28.62 -9.89
C SER A 148 4.07 -29.05 -8.75
N VAL A 149 3.66 -28.77 -7.53
CA VAL A 149 4.32 -29.32 -6.34
C VAL A 149 3.84 -30.75 -6.24
N ASP A 150 4.77 -31.69 -6.08
CA ASP A 150 4.44 -33.09 -5.85
C ASP A 150 3.45 -33.17 -4.66
N PRO A 151 2.29 -33.86 -4.80
CA PRO A 151 1.35 -33.99 -3.71
C PRO A 151 1.96 -34.54 -2.41
N PHE A 152 3.06 -35.28 -2.53
CA PHE A 152 3.81 -35.81 -1.39
C PHE A 152 4.62 -34.72 -0.68
N GLU A 153 5.25 -33.79 -1.41
CA GLU A 153 5.93 -32.62 -0.82
C GLU A 153 4.94 -31.67 -0.14
N MET A 154 3.73 -31.47 -0.68
CA MET A 154 2.68 -30.67 -0.05
C MET A 154 2.30 -31.21 1.34
N MET A 155 2.29 -32.53 1.52
CA MET A 155 1.85 -33.17 2.75
C MET A 155 2.91 -33.06 3.88
N PHE A 156 4.20 -32.96 3.54
CA PHE A 156 5.28 -32.93 4.53
C PHE A 156 5.94 -31.56 4.73
N SER A 157 5.86 -30.66 3.76
CA SER A 157 6.56 -29.36 3.83
C SER A 157 5.75 -28.23 4.45
N GLY A 158 4.47 -28.44 4.80
CA GLY A 158 3.58 -27.37 5.26
C GLY A 158 3.36 -26.27 4.21
N PHE A 159 3.61 -26.56 2.95
CA PHE A 159 3.54 -25.60 1.86
C PHE A 159 2.09 -25.21 1.59
N SER A 160 1.75 -23.94 1.83
CA SER A 160 0.37 -23.44 1.73
C SER A 160 -0.17 -23.31 0.30
N GLY A 161 0.64 -23.60 -0.73
CA GLY A 161 0.27 -23.39 -2.13
C GLY A 161 0.21 -21.92 -2.56
N TYR A 162 0.52 -20.97 -1.66
CA TYR A 162 0.58 -19.54 -1.92
C TYR A 162 2.00 -19.02 -1.71
N VAL A 163 2.37 -18.04 -2.51
CA VAL A 163 3.64 -17.31 -2.41
C VAL A 163 3.32 -15.84 -2.21
N GLU A 164 4.02 -15.21 -1.28
CA GLU A 164 3.93 -13.77 -1.08
C GLU A 164 4.80 -13.02 -2.07
N VAL A 165 4.21 -12.06 -2.75
CA VAL A 165 4.87 -11.17 -3.70
C VAL A 165 4.76 -9.73 -3.19
N LYS A 166 5.90 -9.04 -3.10
CA LYS A 166 5.92 -7.62 -2.76
C LYS A 166 5.70 -6.77 -4.01
N LYS A 167 4.90 -5.71 -3.86
CA LYS A 167 4.64 -4.72 -4.90
C LYS A 167 4.65 -3.32 -4.31
N VAL A 168 5.32 -2.39 -4.99
CA VAL A 168 5.26 -0.96 -4.65
C VAL A 168 4.09 -0.33 -5.39
N LEU A 169 3.21 0.32 -4.64
CA LEU A 169 2.08 1.10 -5.14
C LEU A 169 2.42 2.57 -5.01
N LYS A 170 2.27 3.32 -6.09
CA LYS A 170 2.58 4.74 -6.13
C LYS A 170 1.30 5.55 -6.35
N THR A 171 1.03 6.54 -5.49
CA THR A 171 -0.07 7.47 -5.71
C THR A 171 0.31 8.55 -6.73
N LYS A 172 -0.69 9.12 -7.37
CA LYS A 172 -0.48 10.34 -8.16
C LYS A 172 -0.35 11.54 -7.21
N PRO A 173 0.50 12.53 -7.53
CA PRO A 173 0.53 13.77 -6.77
C PRO A 173 -0.80 14.51 -6.95
N LEU A 174 -1.20 15.25 -5.92
CA LEU A 174 -2.40 16.08 -5.94
C LEU A 174 -2.01 17.54 -5.72
N SER A 175 -2.85 18.46 -6.18
CA SER A 175 -2.69 19.89 -5.91
C SER A 175 -3.98 20.47 -5.35
N LEU A 176 -3.82 21.39 -4.39
CA LEU A 176 -4.89 22.14 -3.75
C LEU A 176 -4.66 23.64 -4.02
N GLU A 177 -5.67 24.30 -4.56
CA GLU A 177 -5.68 25.76 -4.70
C GLU A 177 -6.24 26.38 -3.42
N VAL A 178 -5.46 27.22 -2.77
CA VAL A 178 -5.82 27.86 -1.51
C VAL A 178 -5.95 29.36 -1.72
N GLU A 179 -7.15 29.88 -1.51
CA GLU A 179 -7.46 31.31 -1.59
C GLU A 179 -7.27 31.97 -0.23
N LYS A 180 -6.95 33.26 -0.25
CA LYS A 180 -6.98 34.10 0.95
C LYS A 180 -8.42 34.28 1.41
N LEU A 181 -8.60 34.46 2.72
CA LEU A 181 -9.91 34.80 3.25
C LEU A 181 -10.42 36.11 2.61
N PRO A 182 -11.68 36.16 2.14
CA PRO A 182 -12.19 37.27 1.32
C PRO A 182 -12.15 38.64 2.01
N PHE A 183 -12.26 38.68 3.34
CA PHE A 183 -12.25 39.92 4.14
C PHE A 183 -11.00 40.03 5.04
N GLY A 184 -9.97 39.21 4.78
CA GLY A 184 -8.81 39.11 5.66
C GLY A 184 -9.14 38.36 6.96
N LYS A 185 -8.17 38.42 7.91
CA LYS A 185 -8.33 37.79 9.23
C LYS A 185 -8.76 38.88 10.22
N PRO A 186 -9.97 38.81 10.82
CA PRO A 186 -10.37 39.69 11.90
C PRO A 186 -9.40 39.65 13.08
N ALA A 187 -9.39 40.67 13.94
CA ALA A 187 -8.47 40.71 15.08
C ALA A 187 -8.68 39.60 16.10
N ASP A 188 -9.92 39.07 16.15
CA ASP A 188 -10.35 37.97 17.02
C ASP A 188 -10.40 36.61 16.30
N TYR A 189 -9.79 36.50 15.10
CA TYR A 189 -9.77 35.27 14.33
C TYR A 189 -8.98 34.19 15.06
N SER A 190 -9.66 33.13 15.51
CA SER A 190 -9.09 32.02 16.26
C SER A 190 -8.71 30.81 15.39
N GLY A 191 -8.90 30.90 14.08
CA GLY A 191 -8.68 29.82 13.12
C GLY A 191 -9.99 29.17 12.68
N GLY A 192 -9.92 28.48 11.55
CA GLY A 192 -11.06 27.82 10.93
C GLY A 192 -11.83 28.69 9.95
N ALA A 193 -12.00 28.17 8.75
CA ALA A 193 -12.83 28.74 7.69
C ALA A 193 -13.66 27.60 7.09
N GLY A 194 -14.82 27.91 6.52
CA GLY A 194 -15.71 26.94 5.89
C GLY A 194 -17.15 27.06 6.34
N GLU A 195 -17.95 26.06 6.00
CA GLU A 195 -19.35 25.93 6.45
C GLU A 195 -19.39 25.16 7.75
N PHE A 196 -20.00 25.76 8.78
CA PHE A 196 -20.09 25.19 10.11
C PHE A 196 -21.54 24.98 10.52
N THR A 197 -21.83 23.88 11.19
CA THR A 197 -23.09 23.65 11.89
C THR A 197 -22.78 23.60 13.38
N ILE A 198 -23.47 24.44 14.16
CA ILE A 198 -23.35 24.50 15.62
C ILE A 198 -24.57 23.82 16.22
N GLY A 199 -24.36 22.86 17.10
CA GLY A 199 -25.38 22.20 17.89
C GLY A 199 -25.02 22.22 19.37
N SER A 200 -26.00 22.42 20.25
CA SER A 200 -25.84 22.29 21.70
C SER A 200 -26.91 21.38 22.27
N THR A 201 -26.54 20.53 23.23
CA THR A 201 -27.46 19.68 23.98
C THR A 201 -27.23 19.88 25.47
N ILE A 202 -28.35 19.97 26.21
CA ILE A 202 -28.33 20.08 27.67
C ILE A 202 -28.79 18.74 28.24
N ASN A 203 -27.93 18.07 28.99
CA ASN A 203 -28.24 16.77 29.58
C ASN A 203 -29.10 16.85 30.82
N ASN A 204 -29.18 18.01 31.47
CA ASN A 204 -29.91 18.21 32.72
C ASN A 204 -30.60 19.59 32.72
N THR A 205 -31.91 19.62 32.82
CA THR A 205 -32.71 20.86 32.86
C THR A 205 -33.15 21.25 34.29
N LYS A 206 -32.78 20.47 35.32
CA LYS A 206 -33.06 20.77 36.73
C LYS A 206 -31.73 20.91 37.50
N LEU A 207 -31.61 22.03 38.16
CA LEU A 207 -30.65 22.26 39.24
C LEU A 207 -31.19 21.68 40.53
#